data_424a54cf39227d3ffdcabaf4f8830f1a
#
_entry.id   424a54cf39227d3ffdcabaf4f8830f1a
#
_cell.length_a   1.000
_cell.length_b   1.000
_cell.length_c   1.000
_cell.angle_alpha   90.00
_cell.angle_beta   90.00
_cell.angle_gamma   90.00
#
_symmetry.space_group_name_H-M   'P 1'
#
loop_
_entity.id
_entity.type
_entity.pdbx_description
1 polymer ?
#
loop_
_entity_poly.entity_id
_entity_poly.type
_entity_poly.pdbx_seq_one_letter_code
_entity_poly.pdbx_strand_id
1 'polypeptide(L)'
;MIAGRDTTSSALTWFMWLVSTHPEVERKIRDELNSIIPTKESNKWRMFQVDELRNLVYLHGALCEALRLYPPVPFQHKAPVQPVMLPSGHYVHPKMKILFSLYAMGRMDYIWARIRKNSSRRDG
;
A
#
# COMPACT_ATOMS: atom_id res chain seq x y z
N MET A 1 18.25 -6.59 -10.68
CA MET A 1 18.36 -6.21 -9.25
C MET A 1 18.05 -4.75 -8.93
N ILE A 2 18.07 -3.83 -9.88
CA ILE A 2 17.84 -2.38 -9.66
C ILE A 2 16.39 -2.09 -9.27
N ALA A 3 15.41 -2.71 -9.92
CA ALA A 3 13.98 -2.43 -9.71
C ALA A 3 13.49 -2.68 -8.27
N GLY A 4 13.99 -3.73 -7.60
CA GLY A 4 13.57 -4.05 -6.23
C GLY A 4 14.26 -3.20 -5.15
N ARG A 5 15.43 -2.66 -5.42
CA ARG A 5 16.17 -1.84 -4.45
C ARG A 5 15.53 -0.46 -4.28
N ASP A 6 15.34 0.26 -5.38
CA ASP A 6 14.95 1.66 -5.34
C ASP A 6 13.47 1.84 -4.98
N THR A 7 12.61 0.95 -5.47
CA THR A 7 11.17 0.98 -5.12
C THR A 7 10.94 0.61 -3.66
N THR A 8 11.63 -0.42 -3.15
CA THR A 8 11.50 -0.84 -1.75
C THR A 8 12.05 0.21 -0.80
N SER A 9 13.23 0.79 -1.08
CA SER A 9 13.81 1.83 -0.24
C SER A 9 12.94 3.10 -0.22
N SER A 10 12.38 3.50 -1.36
CA SER A 10 11.45 4.63 -1.43
C SER A 10 10.18 4.37 -0.60
N ALA A 11 9.58 3.17 -0.75
CA ALA A 11 8.39 2.78 0.03
C ALA A 11 8.65 2.83 1.54
N LEU A 12 9.78 2.25 1.99
CA LEU A 12 10.15 2.24 3.41
C LEU A 12 10.47 3.65 3.94
N THR A 13 11.11 4.49 3.14
CA THR A 13 11.39 5.88 3.53
C THR A 13 10.11 6.65 3.80
N TRP A 14 9.13 6.59 2.90
CA TRP A 14 7.85 7.25 3.08
C TRP A 14 7.04 6.64 4.23
N PHE A 15 7.07 5.32 4.37
CA PHE A 15 6.40 4.65 5.50
C PHE A 15 6.97 5.12 6.83
N MET A 16 8.29 5.10 7.01
CA MET A 16 8.94 5.53 8.25
C MET A 16 8.69 7.01 8.55
N TRP A 17 8.72 7.87 7.52
CA TRP A 17 8.39 9.28 7.68
C TRP A 17 6.95 9.48 8.14
N LEU A 18 5.98 8.77 7.54
CA LEU A 18 4.57 8.84 7.94
C LEU A 18 4.38 8.35 9.37
N VAL A 19 4.97 7.23 9.76
CA VAL A 19 4.88 6.70 11.11
C VAL A 19 5.45 7.68 12.12
N SER A 20 6.63 8.25 11.85
CA SER A 20 7.28 9.22 12.75
C SER A 20 6.52 10.53 12.93
N THR A 21 5.70 10.92 11.95
CA THR A 21 4.88 12.14 11.99
C THR A 21 3.47 11.89 12.54
N HIS A 22 3.09 10.62 12.80
CA HIS A 22 1.77 10.23 13.30
C HIS A 22 1.89 9.34 14.55
N PRO A 23 2.11 9.91 15.76
CA PRO A 23 2.37 9.15 16.99
C PRO A 23 1.29 8.12 17.33
N GLU A 24 0.02 8.40 17.00
CA GLU A 24 -1.08 7.46 17.21
C GLU A 24 -0.94 6.18 16.38
N VAL A 25 -0.46 6.32 15.13
CA VAL A 25 -0.20 5.18 14.24
C VAL A 25 0.98 4.38 14.77
N GLU A 26 2.06 5.07 15.16
CA GLU A 26 3.23 4.42 15.77
C GLU A 26 2.84 3.61 17.00
N ARG A 27 2.05 4.19 17.92
CA ARG A 27 1.58 3.51 19.13
C ARG A 27 0.82 2.23 18.79
N LYS A 28 -0.14 2.29 17.88
CA LYS A 28 -0.94 1.12 17.48
C LYS A 28 -0.08 0.02 16.85
N ILE A 29 0.90 0.39 16.02
CA ILE A 29 1.87 -0.58 15.46
C ILE A 29 2.68 -1.24 16.57
N ARG A 30 3.17 -0.47 17.56
CA ARG A 30 3.92 -1.00 18.70
C ARG A 30 3.05 -1.93 19.56
N ASP A 31 1.81 -1.56 19.83
CA ASP A 31 0.87 -2.37 20.60
C ASP A 31 0.61 -3.72 19.90
N GLU A 32 0.40 -3.70 18.58
CA GLU A 32 0.23 -4.92 17.77
C GLU A 32 1.48 -5.79 17.79
N LEU A 33 2.66 -5.24 17.57
CA LEU A 33 3.93 -5.97 17.67
C LEU A 33 4.14 -6.61 19.04
N ASN A 34 3.89 -5.86 20.11
CA ASN A 34 4.03 -6.34 21.47
C ASN A 34 3.03 -7.47 21.82
N SER A 35 1.85 -7.49 21.19
CA SER A 35 0.87 -8.56 21.38
C SER A 35 1.32 -9.90 20.78
N ILE A 36 2.17 -9.88 19.78
CA ILE A 36 2.66 -11.07 19.06
C ILE A 36 3.99 -11.57 19.65
N ILE A 37 4.82 -10.65 20.18
CA ILE A 37 6.13 -10.99 20.75
C ILE A 37 5.94 -11.48 22.17
N PRO A 38 6.33 -12.74 22.51
CA PRO A 38 6.29 -13.23 23.89
C PRO A 38 7.16 -12.35 24.80
N THR A 39 6.64 -12.00 25.98
CA THR A 39 7.28 -11.09 26.95
C THR A 39 8.70 -11.52 27.35
N LYS A 40 9.01 -12.82 27.30
CA LYS A 40 10.34 -13.38 27.60
C LYS A 40 11.38 -13.14 26.50
N GLU A 41 10.96 -12.76 25.29
CA GLU A 41 11.83 -12.61 24.11
C GLU A 41 11.95 -11.15 23.62
N SER A 42 11.28 -10.21 24.29
CA SER A 42 11.22 -8.80 23.86
C SER A 42 12.60 -8.11 23.71
N ASN A 43 13.64 -8.66 24.33
CA ASN A 43 15.02 -8.12 24.27
C ASN A 43 15.97 -8.92 23.37
N LYS A 44 15.48 -9.94 22.65
CA LYS A 44 16.31 -10.74 21.75
C LYS A 44 15.99 -10.43 20.30
N TRP A 45 17.02 -10.20 19.49
CA TRP A 45 16.89 -10.14 18.04
C TRP A 45 16.37 -11.47 17.53
N ARG A 46 15.22 -11.46 16.89
CA ARG A 46 14.64 -12.63 16.23
C ARG A 46 14.02 -12.25 14.89
N MET A 47 13.91 -13.22 14.02
CA MET A 47 13.13 -13.09 12.79
C MET A 47 11.69 -13.53 13.04
N PHE A 48 10.73 -12.78 12.54
CA PHE A 48 9.32 -13.17 12.57
C PHE A 48 9.08 -14.36 11.66
N GLN A 49 8.26 -15.30 12.12
CA GLN A 49 7.75 -16.38 11.28
C GLN A 49 6.65 -15.84 10.33
N VAL A 50 6.44 -16.54 9.22
CA VAL A 50 5.45 -16.12 8.20
C VAL A 50 4.04 -15.99 8.81
N ASP A 51 3.67 -16.90 9.70
CA ASP A 51 2.35 -16.88 10.34
C ASP A 51 2.20 -15.71 11.33
N GLU A 52 3.27 -15.32 12.00
CA GLU A 52 3.30 -14.13 12.86
C GLU A 52 3.11 -12.84 12.02
N LEU A 53 3.76 -12.76 10.86
CA LEU A 53 3.62 -11.61 9.95
C LEU A 53 2.18 -11.46 9.44
N ARG A 54 1.45 -12.55 9.24
CA ARG A 54 0.04 -12.53 8.82
C ARG A 54 -0.89 -11.91 9.87
N ASN A 55 -0.50 -11.98 11.14
CA ASN A 55 -1.27 -11.43 12.25
C ASN A 55 -1.03 -9.93 12.46
N LEU A 56 -0.05 -9.32 11.76
CA LEU A 56 0.24 -7.88 11.80
C LEU A 56 -0.71 -7.10 10.88
N VAL A 57 -2.00 -7.12 11.18
CA VAL A 57 -3.06 -6.56 10.33
C VAL A 57 -2.99 -5.04 10.27
N TYR A 58 -2.76 -4.39 11.42
CA TYR A 58 -2.68 -2.93 11.50
C TYR A 58 -1.42 -2.41 10.78
N LEU A 59 -0.27 -3.04 11.02
CA LEU A 59 0.98 -2.70 10.32
C LEU A 59 0.83 -2.87 8.82
N HIS A 60 0.21 -3.97 8.38
CA HIS A 60 -0.06 -4.20 6.95
C HIS A 60 -0.98 -3.10 6.37
N GLY A 61 -2.05 -2.74 7.08
CA GLY A 61 -2.95 -1.66 6.68
C GLY A 61 -2.23 -0.31 6.57
N ALA A 62 -1.39 0.03 7.56
CA ALA A 62 -0.59 1.26 7.55
C ALA A 62 0.40 1.29 6.38
N LEU A 63 1.04 0.16 6.06
CA LEU A 63 1.93 0.04 4.91
C LEU A 63 1.18 0.22 3.58
N CYS A 64 0.01 -0.40 3.43
CA CYS A 64 -0.83 -0.24 2.25
C CYS A 64 -1.27 1.22 2.06
N GLU A 65 -1.60 1.92 3.15
CA GLU A 65 -1.98 3.32 3.13
C GLU A 65 -0.80 4.23 2.73
N ALA A 66 0.39 3.95 3.24
CA ALA A 66 1.61 4.65 2.82
C ALA A 66 1.88 4.47 1.32
N LEU A 67 1.74 3.25 0.79
CA LEU A 67 1.90 2.95 -0.63
C LEU A 67 0.81 3.60 -1.50
N ARG A 68 -0.40 3.76 -0.97
CA ARG A 68 -1.48 4.48 -1.64
C ARG A 68 -1.16 5.96 -1.78
N LEU A 69 -0.69 6.58 -0.70
CA LEU A 69 -0.37 8.01 -0.66
C LEU A 69 0.93 8.35 -1.37
N TYR A 70 1.94 7.52 -1.22
CA TYR A 70 3.28 7.74 -1.76
C TYR A 70 3.78 6.52 -2.55
N PRO A 71 3.15 6.22 -3.70
CA PRO A 71 3.55 5.08 -4.51
C PRO A 71 4.97 5.28 -5.05
N PRO A 72 5.88 4.31 -4.89
CA PRO A 72 7.25 4.39 -5.42
C PRO A 72 7.31 4.57 -6.94
N VAL A 73 6.27 4.08 -7.63
CA VAL A 73 6.08 4.25 -9.07
C VAL A 73 4.79 5.04 -9.29
N PRO A 74 4.86 6.39 -9.39
CA PRO A 74 3.66 7.23 -9.42
C PRO A 74 2.87 7.14 -10.74
N PHE A 75 3.51 6.67 -11.81
CA PHE A 75 2.91 6.51 -13.13
C PHE A 75 3.18 5.12 -13.68
N GLN A 76 2.17 4.52 -14.29
CA GLN A 76 2.26 3.29 -15.04
C GLN A 76 1.70 3.48 -16.44
N HIS A 77 2.25 2.78 -17.43
CA HIS A 77 1.67 2.76 -18.76
C HIS A 77 1.43 1.35 -19.26
N LYS A 78 0.40 1.19 -20.07
CA LYS A 78 0.06 -0.05 -20.78
C LYS A 78 -0.18 0.28 -22.24
N ALA A 79 0.15 -0.66 -23.11
CA ALA A 79 -0.20 -0.61 -24.53
C ALA A 79 -0.96 -1.91 -24.87
N PRO A 80 -2.04 -1.85 -25.64
CA PRO A 80 -2.72 -3.07 -26.06
C PRO A 80 -1.89 -3.80 -27.12
N VAL A 81 -1.94 -5.12 -27.13
CA VAL A 81 -1.27 -5.95 -28.15
C VAL A 81 -2.01 -5.85 -29.49
N GLN A 82 -3.33 -5.71 -29.43
CA GLN A 82 -4.21 -5.53 -30.56
C GLN A 82 -5.09 -4.29 -30.37
N PRO A 83 -5.65 -3.70 -31.45
CA PRO A 83 -6.58 -2.61 -31.32
C PRO A 83 -7.76 -3.00 -30.44
N VAL A 84 -8.15 -2.14 -29.49
CA VAL A 84 -9.22 -2.41 -28.53
C VAL A 84 -10.10 -1.19 -28.31
N MET A 85 -11.39 -1.40 -28.14
CA MET A 85 -12.33 -0.40 -27.67
C MET A 85 -12.43 -0.49 -26.16
N LEU A 86 -12.14 0.59 -25.45
CA LEU A 86 -12.29 0.66 -23.99
C LEU A 86 -13.80 0.75 -23.62
N PRO A 87 -14.20 0.35 -22.40
CA PRO A 87 -15.57 0.50 -21.91
C PRO A 87 -16.07 1.97 -21.94
N SER A 88 -15.15 2.93 -21.93
CA SER A 88 -15.44 4.37 -22.09
C SER A 88 -15.73 4.80 -23.51
N GLY A 89 -15.70 3.89 -24.48
CA GLY A 89 -15.92 4.19 -25.91
C GLY A 89 -14.69 4.69 -26.67
N HIS A 90 -13.51 4.78 -26.01
CA HIS A 90 -12.29 5.21 -26.67
C HIS A 90 -11.61 4.04 -27.38
N TYR A 91 -11.24 4.27 -28.64
CA TYR A 91 -10.45 3.33 -29.41
C TYR A 91 -8.96 3.50 -29.13
N VAL A 92 -8.27 2.40 -28.82
CA VAL A 92 -6.83 2.40 -28.51
C VAL A 92 -6.09 1.49 -29.49
N HIS A 93 -5.15 2.08 -30.21
CA HIS A 93 -4.27 1.37 -31.15
C HIS A 93 -3.00 0.86 -30.44
N PRO A 94 -2.35 -0.25 -30.88
CA PRO A 94 -1.12 -0.78 -30.29
C PRO A 94 0.06 0.19 -30.16
N LYS A 95 0.10 1.24 -31.00
CA LYS A 95 1.13 2.29 -30.91
C LYS A 95 0.82 3.35 -29.85
N MET A 96 -0.38 3.33 -29.27
CA MET A 96 -0.80 4.25 -28.20
C MET A 96 -0.41 3.68 -26.84
N LYS A 97 -0.18 4.58 -25.87
CA LYS A 97 0.05 4.22 -24.47
C LYS A 97 -1.08 4.78 -23.62
N ILE A 98 -1.66 3.93 -22.78
CA ILE A 98 -2.59 4.34 -21.74
C ILE A 98 -1.77 4.62 -20.49
N LEU A 99 -1.81 5.83 -19.97
CA LEU A 99 -1.10 6.24 -18.78
C LEU A 99 -2.02 6.19 -17.57
N PHE A 100 -1.56 5.54 -16.50
CA PHE A 100 -2.24 5.48 -15.20
C PHE A 100 -1.42 6.28 -14.20
N SER A 101 -2.03 7.29 -13.58
CA SER A 101 -1.42 8.00 -12.46
C SER A 101 -1.84 7.36 -11.14
N LEU A 102 -1.02 6.45 -10.61
CA LEU A 102 -1.27 5.81 -9.31
C LEU A 102 -1.30 6.84 -8.19
N TYR A 103 -0.47 7.86 -8.28
CA TYR A 103 -0.45 8.98 -7.34
C TYR A 103 -1.78 9.74 -7.29
N ALA A 104 -2.32 10.11 -8.45
CA ALA A 104 -3.59 10.80 -8.54
C ALA A 104 -4.75 9.89 -8.10
N MET A 105 -4.79 8.65 -8.60
CA MET A 105 -5.81 7.66 -8.25
C MET A 105 -5.85 7.39 -6.74
N GLY A 106 -4.69 7.31 -6.09
CA GLY A 106 -4.59 7.15 -4.64
C GLY A 106 -5.23 8.30 -3.83
N ARG A 107 -5.49 9.46 -4.44
CA ARG A 107 -6.05 10.67 -3.81
C ARG A 107 -7.45 11.03 -4.28
N MET A 108 -8.03 10.23 -5.17
CA MET A 108 -9.39 10.48 -5.67
C MET A 108 -10.45 10.03 -4.67
N ASP A 109 -11.12 10.96 -4.03
CA ASP A 109 -12.14 10.70 -3.00
C ASP A 109 -13.26 9.77 -3.47
N TYR A 110 -13.71 9.90 -4.71
CA TYR A 110 -14.79 9.06 -5.24
C TYR A 110 -14.42 7.56 -5.33
N ILE A 111 -13.13 7.24 -5.46
CA ILE A 111 -12.64 5.85 -5.44
C ILE A 111 -12.62 5.34 -3.99
N TRP A 112 -12.04 6.13 -3.07
CA TRP A 112 -11.75 5.70 -1.70
C TRP A 112 -12.90 5.89 -0.72
N ALA A 113 -13.80 6.86 -0.96
CA ALA A 113 -15.00 7.05 -0.15
C ALA A 113 -15.98 5.86 -0.27
N ARG A 114 -16.05 5.18 -1.41
CA ARG A 114 -16.83 3.94 -1.58
C ARG A 114 -16.30 2.80 -0.72
N ILE A 115 -14.99 2.64 -0.66
CA ILE A 115 -14.33 1.60 0.14
C ILE A 115 -14.62 1.82 1.62
N ARG A 116 -14.50 3.07 2.10
CA ARG A 116 -14.78 3.44 3.49
C ARG A 116 -16.25 3.20 3.91
N LYS A 117 -17.21 3.48 3.03
CA LYS A 117 -18.64 3.19 3.27
C LYS A 117 -18.95 1.69 3.32
N ASN A 118 -18.22 0.88 2.56
CA ASN A 118 -18.42 -0.57 2.53
C ASN A 118 -17.73 -1.30 3.70
N SER A 119 -16.62 -0.78 4.24
CA SER A 119 -15.99 -1.34 5.45
C SER A 119 -16.86 -1.08 6.68
N SER A 120 -17.42 0.12 6.82
CA SER A 120 -18.32 0.46 7.94
C SER A 120 -19.62 -0.35 7.98
N ARG A 121 -20.02 -1.01 6.89
CA ARG A 121 -21.19 -1.89 6.85
C ARG A 121 -20.90 -3.35 7.22
N ARG A 122 -19.63 -3.75 7.33
CA ARG A 122 -19.25 -5.11 7.72
C ARG A 122 -19.03 -5.26 9.22
N ASP A 123 -18.91 -4.15 9.94
CA ASP A 123 -18.64 -4.11 11.38
C ASP A 123 -19.92 -3.83 12.20
N GLY A 124 -21.10 -3.86 11.58
CA GLY A 124 -22.44 -3.77 12.18
C GLY A 124 -23.26 -5.03 11.86
#